data_0cdbb30212bc847e637689fc151f687b
#
_entry.id   0cdbb30212bc847e637689fc151f687b
#
_cell.length_a   1.000
_cell.length_b   1.000
_cell.length_c   1.000
_cell.angle_alpha   90.00
_cell.angle_beta   90.00
_cell.angle_gamma   90.00
#
_symmetry.space_group_name_H-M   'P 1'
#
loop_
_entity.id
_entity.type
_entity.pdbx_description
1 polymer ?
#
loop_
_entity_poly.entity_id
_entity_poly.type
_entity_poly.pdbx_seq_one_letter_code
_entity_poly.pdbx_strand_id
1 'polypeptide(L)'
;MTVNTIPNVISGLKLRRSELDIQLLLSSNQDLVKKLKATELDAIIVALNETTQDDDFEILPMFSDDIFLAVNKDSKYADFKDIDLSLLKEETFLTLTKGFATHNDSDIIFKKAGFSPKVALQVNDIFTLISMVSSGVGFALLPGRISAVYESSVKLIPLKQQYHMQQEIGLVFLKSKERDPNLLALIAECRMFASNFKR
;
A
#
# COMPACT_ATOMS: atom_id res chain seq x y z
N MET A 1 -1.26 0.67 2.35
CA MET A 1 -1.10 0.84 3.79
C MET A 1 0.36 1.02 4.11
N THR A 2 0.68 1.93 4.98
CA THR A 2 2.01 2.45 5.20
C THR A 2 2.45 2.11 6.62
N VAL A 3 2.93 0.88 6.81
CA VAL A 3 3.20 0.31 8.15
C VAL A 3 4.09 1.20 9.00
N ASN A 4 5.07 1.86 8.40
CA ASN A 4 5.95 2.81 9.10
C ASN A 4 5.59 4.27 8.86
N THR A 5 4.87 4.60 7.80
CA THR A 5 4.54 5.98 7.44
C THR A 5 3.57 6.60 8.44
N ILE A 6 2.45 5.94 8.67
CA ILE A 6 1.41 6.46 9.58
C ILE A 6 1.94 6.65 11.00
N PRO A 7 2.61 5.68 11.65
CA PRO A 7 3.16 5.89 12.98
C PRO A 7 4.14 7.08 13.06
N ASN A 8 5.02 7.23 12.07
CA ASN A 8 5.98 8.34 12.06
C ASN A 8 5.30 9.69 11.89
N VAL A 9 4.36 9.81 10.95
CA VAL A 9 3.59 11.06 10.74
C VAL A 9 2.77 11.40 11.99
N ILE A 10 2.08 10.43 12.59
CA ILE A 10 1.29 10.65 13.80
C ILE A 10 2.17 11.03 14.99
N SER A 11 3.32 10.37 15.17
CA SER A 11 4.27 10.71 16.23
C SER A 11 4.77 12.14 16.09
N GLY A 12 5.20 12.55 14.88
CA GLY A 12 5.62 13.92 14.62
C GLY A 12 4.50 14.95 14.85
N LEU A 13 3.29 14.63 14.43
CA LEU A 13 2.12 15.49 14.63
C LEU A 13 1.80 15.66 16.12
N LYS A 14 1.79 14.58 16.90
CA LYS A 14 1.54 14.61 18.36
C LYS A 14 2.63 15.35 19.15
N LEU A 15 3.87 15.30 18.71
CA LEU A 15 4.95 16.08 19.32
C LEU A 15 4.74 17.60 19.21
N ARG A 16 4.10 18.05 18.12
CA ARG A 16 3.85 19.49 17.85
C ARG A 16 2.47 19.96 18.27
N ARG A 17 1.51 19.05 18.29
CA ARG A 17 0.10 19.27 18.57
C ARG A 17 -0.42 18.14 19.46
N SER A 18 -0.01 18.14 20.74
CA SER A 18 -0.36 17.08 21.69
C SER A 18 -1.87 16.97 21.94
N GLU A 19 -2.57 18.09 21.85
CA GLU A 19 -4.02 18.22 22.07
C GLU A 19 -4.88 17.69 20.90
N LEU A 20 -4.26 17.46 19.73
CA LEU A 20 -5.00 17.04 18.54
C LEU A 20 -5.61 15.64 18.75
N ASP A 21 -6.93 15.51 18.63
CA ASP A 21 -7.59 14.21 18.55
C ASP A 21 -7.42 13.61 17.15
N ILE A 22 -6.94 12.37 17.08
CA ILE A 22 -6.65 11.69 15.82
C ILE A 22 -7.31 10.33 15.83
N GLN A 23 -8.21 10.12 14.87
CA GLN A 23 -8.84 8.83 14.62
C GLN A 23 -8.29 8.23 13.32
N LEU A 24 -7.93 6.96 13.34
CA LEU A 24 -7.40 6.24 12.19
C LEU A 24 -8.42 5.22 11.70
N LEU A 25 -8.73 5.29 10.42
CA LEU A 25 -9.53 4.30 9.73
C LEU A 25 -8.66 3.54 8.71
N LEU A 26 -8.70 2.22 8.76
CA LEU A 26 -8.10 1.35 7.75
C LEU A 26 -9.20 0.77 6.86
N SER A 27 -9.10 1.02 5.56
CA SER A 27 -10.05 0.49 4.59
C SER A 27 -9.43 0.40 3.20
N SER A 28 -10.21 -0.02 2.20
CA SER A 28 -9.78 -0.01 0.80
C SER A 28 -9.64 1.43 0.27
N ASN A 29 -8.81 1.61 -0.77
CA ASN A 29 -8.67 2.92 -1.44
C ASN A 29 -10.03 3.48 -1.85
N GLN A 30 -10.88 2.64 -2.44
CA GLN A 30 -12.20 3.05 -2.92
C GLN A 30 -13.12 3.53 -1.79
N ASP A 31 -13.13 2.83 -0.65
CA ASP A 31 -13.93 3.24 0.51
C ASP A 31 -13.39 4.53 1.13
N LEU A 32 -12.07 4.64 1.29
CA LEU A 32 -11.43 5.86 1.82
C LEU A 32 -11.71 7.09 0.95
N VAL A 33 -11.61 6.96 -0.38
CA VAL A 33 -11.94 8.06 -1.32
C VAL A 33 -13.41 8.44 -1.21
N LYS A 34 -14.32 7.46 -1.12
CA LYS A 34 -15.76 7.72 -0.93
C LYS A 34 -16.01 8.49 0.36
N LYS A 35 -15.39 8.09 1.47
CA LYS A 35 -15.54 8.75 2.77
C LYS A 35 -14.93 10.15 2.80
N LEU A 36 -13.81 10.36 2.10
CA LEU A 36 -13.22 11.69 1.94
C LEU A 36 -14.18 12.63 1.19
N LYS A 37 -14.77 12.18 0.08
CA LYS A 37 -15.78 12.95 -0.66
C LYS A 37 -17.02 13.28 0.17
N ALA A 38 -17.42 12.35 1.03
CA ALA A 38 -18.55 12.55 1.96
C ALA A 38 -18.20 13.40 3.19
N THR A 39 -16.97 13.92 3.27
CA THR A 39 -16.43 14.67 4.44
C THR A 39 -16.44 13.90 5.77
N GLU A 40 -16.54 12.57 5.71
CA GLU A 40 -16.40 11.69 6.88
C GLU A 40 -14.96 11.55 7.35
N LEU A 41 -14.00 11.85 6.44
CA LEU A 41 -12.57 11.90 6.71
C LEU A 41 -12.01 13.27 6.33
N ASP A 42 -11.01 13.74 7.07
CA ASP A 42 -10.34 15.00 6.79
C ASP A 42 -9.22 14.83 5.75
N ALA A 43 -8.54 13.69 5.77
CA ALA A 43 -7.51 13.33 4.81
C ALA A 43 -7.33 11.81 4.73
N ILE A 44 -6.75 11.33 3.64
CA ILE A 44 -6.40 9.93 3.43
C ILE A 44 -4.96 9.79 2.94
N ILE A 45 -4.25 8.73 3.35
CA ILE A 45 -2.96 8.36 2.79
C ILE A 45 -3.15 7.05 2.03
N VAL A 46 -3.04 7.11 0.71
CA VAL A 46 -3.41 6.01 -0.19
C VAL A 46 -2.43 5.88 -1.36
N ALA A 47 -2.49 4.76 -2.06
CA ALA A 47 -1.87 4.65 -3.37
C ALA A 47 -2.65 5.53 -4.37
N LEU A 48 -1.91 6.39 -5.07
CA LEU A 48 -2.46 7.30 -6.07
C LEU A 48 -2.82 6.51 -7.34
N ASN A 49 -4.03 6.65 -7.80
CA ASN A 49 -4.53 6.02 -9.02
C ASN A 49 -5.71 6.83 -9.57
N GLU A 50 -6.41 6.31 -10.56
CA GLU A 50 -7.56 6.98 -11.18
C GLU A 50 -8.64 7.40 -10.17
N THR A 51 -8.84 6.65 -9.09
CA THR A 51 -9.86 6.98 -8.08
C THR A 51 -9.52 8.21 -7.24
N THR A 52 -8.24 8.59 -7.20
CA THR A 52 -7.76 9.79 -6.50
C THR A 52 -7.68 11.02 -7.41
N GLN A 53 -7.96 10.87 -8.71
CA GLN A 53 -8.02 11.98 -9.67
C GLN A 53 -9.41 12.59 -9.63
N ASP A 54 -9.54 13.69 -8.90
CA ASP A 54 -10.80 14.43 -8.75
C ASP A 54 -10.47 15.92 -8.63
N ASP A 55 -11.28 16.76 -9.26
CA ASP A 55 -11.06 18.21 -9.28
C ASP A 55 -11.19 18.85 -7.89
N ASP A 56 -11.91 18.21 -6.97
CA ASP A 56 -12.09 18.68 -5.59
C ASP A 56 -10.93 18.25 -4.67
N PHE A 57 -10.00 17.42 -5.15
CA PHE A 57 -8.88 16.93 -4.34
C PHE A 57 -7.61 17.73 -4.55
N GLU A 58 -6.88 17.90 -3.44
CA GLU A 58 -5.46 18.22 -3.44
C GLU A 58 -4.67 16.95 -3.11
N ILE A 59 -3.56 16.76 -3.84
CA ILE A 59 -2.69 15.60 -3.69
C ILE A 59 -1.28 16.06 -3.33
N LEU A 60 -0.76 15.52 -2.24
CA LEU A 60 0.64 15.64 -1.88
C LEU A 60 1.33 14.28 -2.10
N PRO A 61 2.07 14.07 -3.20
CA PRO A 61 2.87 12.87 -3.38
C PRO A 61 3.93 12.74 -2.28
N MET A 62 4.08 11.54 -1.73
CA MET A 62 5.00 11.29 -0.61
C MET A 62 6.19 10.43 -1.02
N PHE A 63 5.94 9.24 -1.56
CA PHE A 63 6.97 8.31 -2.00
C PHE A 63 6.41 7.27 -2.96
N SER A 64 7.32 6.59 -3.68
CA SER A 64 7.00 5.43 -4.51
C SER A 64 7.48 4.15 -3.84
N ASP A 65 6.82 3.04 -4.12
CA ASP A 65 7.14 1.72 -3.58
C ASP A 65 6.91 0.63 -4.62
N ASP A 66 7.91 -0.24 -4.78
CA ASP A 66 7.84 -1.33 -5.74
C ASP A 66 6.91 -2.46 -5.28
N ILE A 67 6.32 -3.18 -6.23
CA ILE A 67 5.58 -4.42 -5.97
C ILE A 67 6.51 -5.61 -6.12
N PHE A 68 6.44 -6.52 -5.15
CA PHE A 68 7.23 -7.73 -5.03
C PHE A 68 6.34 -8.98 -4.99
N LEU A 69 6.92 -10.12 -5.33
CA LEU A 69 6.35 -11.41 -4.94
C LEU A 69 6.65 -11.65 -3.46
N ALA A 70 5.61 -11.82 -2.67
CA ALA A 70 5.70 -12.21 -1.26
C ALA A 70 5.52 -13.72 -1.12
N VAL A 71 6.46 -14.37 -0.47
CA VAL A 71 6.47 -15.82 -0.20
C VAL A 71 6.80 -16.09 1.26
N ASN A 72 6.41 -17.26 1.77
CA ASN A 72 6.93 -17.74 3.05
C ASN A 72 8.45 -17.84 2.98
N LYS A 73 9.14 -17.53 4.08
CA LYS A 73 10.61 -17.54 4.17
C LYS A 73 11.26 -18.89 3.80
N ASP A 74 10.53 -20.00 4.01
CA ASP A 74 11.01 -21.36 3.74
C ASP A 74 10.56 -21.87 2.34
N SER A 75 10.01 -20.98 1.52
CA SER A 75 9.61 -21.27 0.13
C SER A 75 10.83 -21.60 -0.73
N LYS A 76 10.67 -22.54 -1.66
CA LYS A 76 11.68 -22.83 -2.70
C LYS A 76 12.09 -21.63 -3.55
N TYR A 77 11.32 -20.56 -3.52
CA TYR A 77 11.60 -19.31 -4.25
C TYR A 77 12.28 -18.25 -3.38
N ALA A 78 12.39 -18.44 -2.07
CA ALA A 78 12.82 -17.41 -1.11
C ALA A 78 14.20 -16.82 -1.40
N ASP A 79 15.10 -17.62 -2.02
CA ASP A 79 16.49 -17.23 -2.33
C ASP A 79 16.68 -16.70 -3.77
N PHE A 80 15.58 -16.53 -4.53
CA PHE A 80 15.69 -15.99 -5.88
C PHE A 80 16.01 -14.49 -5.84
N LYS A 81 16.96 -14.06 -6.69
CA LYS A 81 17.32 -12.63 -6.82
C LYS A 81 16.21 -11.81 -7.47
N ASP A 82 15.54 -12.39 -8.45
CA ASP A 82 14.34 -11.91 -9.10
C ASP A 82 13.51 -13.10 -9.58
N ILE A 83 12.23 -12.86 -9.84
CA ILE A 83 11.31 -13.93 -10.24
C ILE A 83 10.62 -13.63 -11.58
N ASP A 84 10.63 -14.63 -12.46
CA ASP A 84 9.76 -14.66 -13.63
C ASP A 84 8.41 -15.24 -13.22
N LEU A 85 7.36 -14.43 -13.30
CA LEU A 85 6.02 -14.85 -12.91
C LEU A 85 5.49 -16.02 -13.74
N SER A 86 6.03 -16.24 -14.94
CA SER A 86 5.65 -17.40 -15.76
C SER A 86 5.94 -18.75 -15.11
N LEU A 87 6.91 -18.79 -14.16
CA LEU A 87 7.24 -19.98 -13.38
C LEU A 87 6.16 -20.33 -12.34
N LEU A 88 5.27 -19.38 -12.05
CA LEU A 88 4.29 -19.49 -10.97
C LEU A 88 2.87 -19.77 -11.47
N LYS A 89 2.68 -20.14 -12.72
CA LYS A 89 1.37 -20.40 -13.33
C LYS A 89 0.54 -21.44 -12.59
N GLU A 90 1.21 -22.46 -12.04
CA GLU A 90 0.57 -23.57 -11.32
C GLU A 90 0.49 -23.33 -9.81
N GLU A 91 1.10 -22.26 -9.33
CA GLU A 91 1.13 -21.93 -7.91
C GLU A 91 -0.18 -21.25 -7.45
N THR A 92 -0.41 -21.30 -6.16
CA THR A 92 -1.60 -20.75 -5.52
C THR A 92 -1.33 -19.33 -5.04
N PHE A 93 -2.24 -18.41 -5.35
CA PHE A 93 -2.15 -17.02 -4.96
C PHE A 93 -3.23 -16.63 -3.96
N LEU A 94 -2.90 -15.63 -3.18
CA LEU A 94 -3.76 -14.93 -2.24
C LEU A 94 -3.84 -13.46 -2.68
N THR A 95 -5.00 -12.84 -2.56
CA THR A 95 -5.17 -11.45 -3.00
C THR A 95 -6.06 -10.65 -2.05
N LEU A 96 -5.94 -9.35 -2.09
CA LEU A 96 -6.92 -8.46 -1.47
C LEU A 96 -8.20 -8.43 -2.31
N THR A 97 -9.32 -8.09 -1.69
CA THR A 97 -10.59 -7.87 -2.38
C THR A 97 -10.52 -6.64 -3.30
N LYS A 98 -11.45 -6.55 -4.25
CA LYS A 98 -11.60 -5.38 -5.13
C LYS A 98 -11.74 -4.09 -4.30
N GLY A 99 -11.20 -2.98 -4.86
CA GLY A 99 -11.17 -1.68 -4.19
C GLY A 99 -9.86 -1.36 -3.49
N PHE A 100 -9.00 -2.36 -3.22
CA PHE A 100 -7.62 -2.12 -2.82
C PHE A 100 -6.73 -1.86 -4.05
N ALA A 101 -5.83 -0.88 -3.96
CA ALA A 101 -4.89 -0.58 -5.04
C ALA A 101 -4.03 -1.80 -5.39
N THR A 102 -3.52 -2.51 -4.40
CA THR A 102 -2.71 -3.72 -4.59
C THR A 102 -3.44 -4.83 -5.34
N HIS A 103 -4.78 -4.92 -5.24
CA HIS A 103 -5.56 -5.84 -6.07
C HIS A 103 -5.47 -5.46 -7.55
N ASN A 104 -5.71 -4.19 -7.87
CA ASN A 104 -5.65 -3.70 -9.25
C ASN A 104 -4.23 -3.85 -9.84
N ASP A 105 -3.20 -3.55 -9.05
CA ASP A 105 -1.81 -3.71 -9.47
C ASP A 105 -1.49 -5.18 -9.76
N SER A 106 -1.97 -6.10 -8.92
CA SER A 106 -1.82 -7.55 -9.13
C SER A 106 -2.47 -7.99 -10.44
N ASP A 107 -3.67 -7.52 -10.75
CA ASP A 107 -4.37 -7.84 -11.99
C ASP A 107 -3.59 -7.36 -13.22
N ILE A 108 -3.03 -6.13 -13.16
CA ILE A 108 -2.20 -5.59 -14.24
C ILE A 108 -0.93 -6.42 -14.43
N ILE A 109 -0.26 -6.79 -13.32
CA ILE A 109 0.97 -7.59 -13.35
C ILE A 109 0.69 -8.98 -13.92
N PHE A 110 -0.37 -9.68 -13.49
CA PHE A 110 -0.73 -10.99 -14.03
C PHE A 110 -1.13 -10.92 -15.50
N LYS A 111 -1.82 -9.86 -15.92
CA LYS A 111 -2.12 -9.61 -17.33
C LYS A 111 -0.84 -9.47 -18.18
N LYS A 112 0.17 -8.72 -17.66
CA LYS A 112 1.49 -8.63 -18.31
C LYS A 112 2.20 -9.99 -18.34
N ALA A 113 2.02 -10.82 -17.30
CA ALA A 113 2.60 -12.16 -17.23
C ALA A 113 1.90 -13.19 -18.13
N GLY A 114 0.74 -12.84 -18.71
CA GLY A 114 0.03 -13.66 -19.69
C GLY A 114 -0.71 -14.85 -19.10
N PHE A 115 -1.08 -14.80 -17.82
CA PHE A 115 -1.90 -15.83 -17.19
C PHE A 115 -2.81 -15.26 -16.09
N SER A 116 -3.86 -16.02 -15.77
CA SER A 116 -4.72 -15.74 -14.63
C SER A 116 -4.27 -16.59 -13.44
N PRO A 117 -4.02 -15.99 -12.25
CA PRO A 117 -3.56 -16.75 -11.09
C PRO A 117 -4.66 -17.67 -10.53
N LYS A 118 -4.25 -18.81 -9.95
CA LYS A 118 -5.14 -19.65 -9.14
C LYS A 118 -5.32 -18.99 -7.78
N VAL A 119 -6.38 -18.21 -7.59
CA VAL A 119 -6.66 -17.53 -6.33
C VAL A 119 -7.39 -18.46 -5.37
N ALA A 120 -6.73 -18.83 -4.26
CA ALA A 120 -7.33 -19.65 -3.20
C ALA A 120 -8.18 -18.83 -2.23
N LEU A 121 -7.73 -17.62 -1.89
CA LEU A 121 -8.40 -16.76 -0.92
C LEU A 121 -8.34 -15.29 -1.36
N GLN A 122 -9.43 -14.58 -1.11
CA GLN A 122 -9.50 -13.13 -1.15
C GLN A 122 -9.81 -12.62 0.25
N VAL A 123 -9.00 -11.69 0.74
CA VAL A 123 -9.16 -11.09 2.06
C VAL A 123 -9.31 -9.58 1.96
N ASN A 124 -9.92 -8.97 2.96
CA ASN A 124 -10.22 -7.54 2.97
C ASN A 124 -9.26 -6.73 3.86
N ASP A 125 -8.15 -7.33 4.25
CA ASP A 125 -7.14 -6.69 5.09
C ASP A 125 -5.74 -7.26 4.79
N ILE A 126 -4.76 -6.35 4.75
CA ILE A 126 -3.38 -6.66 4.36
C ILE A 126 -2.66 -7.52 5.41
N PHE A 127 -2.98 -7.38 6.69
CA PHE A 127 -2.30 -8.14 7.76
C PHE A 127 -2.70 -9.60 7.71
N THR A 128 -3.99 -9.88 7.49
CA THR A 128 -4.48 -11.24 7.24
C THR A 128 -3.82 -11.85 6.01
N LEU A 129 -3.71 -11.07 4.90
CA LEU A 129 -3.03 -11.53 3.69
C LEU A 129 -1.58 -11.95 3.98
N ILE A 130 -0.82 -11.08 4.65
CA ILE A 130 0.58 -11.34 5.01
C ILE A 130 0.70 -12.55 5.94
N SER A 131 -0.19 -12.68 6.93
CA SER A 131 -0.21 -13.83 7.85
C SER A 131 -0.44 -15.15 7.11
N MET A 132 -1.32 -15.17 6.11
CA MET A 132 -1.56 -16.35 5.28
C MET A 132 -0.35 -16.68 4.39
N VAL A 133 0.33 -15.67 3.81
CA VAL A 133 1.61 -15.88 3.10
C VAL A 133 2.67 -16.43 4.04
N SER A 134 2.82 -15.86 5.22
CA SER A 134 3.75 -16.31 6.26
C SER A 134 3.52 -17.78 6.68
N SER A 135 2.27 -18.22 6.68
CA SER A 135 1.89 -19.60 6.98
C SER A 135 2.04 -20.58 5.80
N GLY A 136 2.51 -20.10 4.64
CA GLY A 136 2.72 -20.94 3.46
C GLY A 136 1.45 -21.35 2.71
N VAL A 137 0.31 -20.68 2.94
CA VAL A 137 -0.97 -20.98 2.28
C VAL A 137 -0.92 -20.65 0.78
N GLY A 138 -0.11 -19.67 0.39
CA GLY A 138 0.06 -19.25 -1.00
C GLY A 138 0.95 -18.02 -1.12
N PHE A 139 1.07 -17.52 -2.33
CA PHE A 139 1.86 -16.35 -2.68
C PHE A 139 0.99 -15.11 -2.84
N ALA A 140 1.57 -13.91 -2.70
CA ALA A 140 0.88 -12.67 -2.97
C ALA A 140 1.79 -11.66 -3.67
N LEU A 141 1.22 -10.73 -4.41
CA LEU A 141 1.93 -9.54 -4.88
C LEU A 141 1.70 -8.42 -3.86
N LEU A 142 2.76 -7.92 -3.26
CA LEU A 142 2.70 -6.96 -2.15
C LEU A 142 3.73 -5.85 -2.32
N PRO A 143 3.44 -4.64 -1.83
CA PRO A 143 4.39 -3.53 -1.84
C PRO A 143 5.54 -3.76 -0.86
N GLY A 144 6.73 -3.26 -1.22
CA GLY A 144 7.98 -3.46 -0.47
C GLY A 144 7.96 -2.94 0.97
N ARG A 145 7.17 -1.90 1.24
CA ARG A 145 7.04 -1.28 2.58
C ARG A 145 6.59 -2.23 3.69
N ILE A 146 6.06 -3.41 3.35
CA ILE A 146 5.71 -4.42 4.35
C ILE A 146 6.94 -5.10 4.97
N SER A 147 8.09 -5.09 4.29
CA SER A 147 9.32 -5.77 4.72
C SER A 147 9.73 -5.39 6.14
N ALA A 148 9.64 -4.11 6.48
CA ALA A 148 10.05 -3.58 7.79
C ALA A 148 9.40 -4.27 9.01
N VAL A 149 8.27 -4.97 8.82
CA VAL A 149 7.54 -5.62 9.93
C VAL A 149 7.53 -7.14 9.80
N TYR A 150 7.66 -7.67 8.60
CA TYR A 150 7.44 -9.10 8.32
C TYR A 150 8.65 -9.82 7.74
N GLU A 151 9.84 -9.19 7.71
CA GLU A 151 11.07 -9.74 7.15
C GLU A 151 11.49 -11.10 7.75
N SER A 152 11.13 -11.35 9.01
CA SER A 152 11.43 -12.61 9.69
C SER A 152 10.58 -13.80 9.22
N SER A 153 9.45 -13.57 8.57
CA SER A 153 8.48 -14.61 8.20
C SER A 153 8.10 -14.64 6.73
N VAL A 154 8.26 -13.51 6.04
CA VAL A 154 7.93 -13.35 4.61
C VAL A 154 9.15 -12.81 3.88
N LYS A 155 9.49 -13.41 2.74
CA LYS A 155 10.48 -12.89 1.80
C LYS A 155 9.78 -12.16 0.65
N LEU A 156 10.32 -10.99 0.32
CA LEU A 156 9.92 -10.21 -0.83
C LEU A 156 10.94 -10.39 -1.95
N ILE A 157 10.50 -10.94 -3.06
CA ILE A 157 11.34 -11.24 -4.21
C ILE A 157 11.03 -10.22 -5.31
N PRO A 158 12.02 -9.49 -5.81
CA PRO A 158 11.83 -8.58 -6.94
C PRO A 158 11.22 -9.29 -8.14
N LEU A 159 10.30 -8.63 -8.82
CA LEU A 159 9.79 -9.10 -10.10
C LEU A 159 10.80 -8.77 -11.21
N LYS A 160 10.91 -9.63 -12.23
CA LYS A 160 11.67 -9.28 -13.42
C LYS A 160 11.19 -7.97 -14.04
N GLN A 161 12.10 -7.23 -14.68
CA GLN A 161 11.89 -5.88 -15.20
C GLN A 161 10.61 -5.73 -16.04
N GLN A 162 10.23 -6.74 -16.80
CA GLN A 162 9.01 -6.74 -17.62
C GLN A 162 7.71 -6.67 -16.82
N TYR A 163 7.75 -7.05 -15.54
CA TYR A 163 6.60 -7.02 -14.60
C TYR A 163 6.72 -5.90 -13.58
N HIS A 164 7.80 -5.12 -13.64
CA HIS A 164 8.04 -4.04 -12.68
C HIS A 164 6.85 -3.09 -12.62
N MET A 165 6.47 -2.76 -11.40
CA MET A 165 5.39 -1.83 -11.10
C MET A 165 5.65 -1.12 -9.78
N GLN A 166 5.36 0.18 -9.76
CA GLN A 166 5.44 1.02 -8.58
C GLN A 166 4.06 1.54 -8.19
N GLN A 167 3.83 1.63 -6.90
CA GLN A 167 2.73 2.40 -6.32
C GLN A 167 3.26 3.76 -5.89
N GLU A 168 2.66 4.84 -6.37
CA GLU A 168 2.86 6.15 -5.78
C GLU A 168 1.93 6.32 -4.58
N ILE A 169 2.47 6.71 -3.44
CA ILE A 169 1.72 6.94 -2.21
C ILE A 169 1.65 8.44 -1.95
N GLY A 170 0.47 8.93 -1.65
CA GLY A 170 0.24 10.34 -1.35
C GLY A 170 -0.80 10.57 -0.28
N LEU A 171 -0.71 11.77 0.30
CA LEU A 171 -1.78 12.36 1.11
C LEU A 171 -2.77 13.02 0.15
N VAL A 172 -4.06 12.72 0.32
CA VAL A 172 -5.16 13.32 -0.46
C VAL A 172 -6.16 13.95 0.51
N PHE A 173 -6.62 15.13 0.20
CA PHE A 173 -7.58 15.91 0.99
C PHE A 173 -8.44 16.81 0.10
N LEU A 174 -9.54 17.32 0.63
CA LEU A 174 -10.42 18.24 -0.10
C LEU A 174 -9.80 19.64 -0.18
N LYS A 175 -9.81 20.27 -1.36
CA LYS A 175 -9.39 21.67 -1.57
C LYS A 175 -10.09 22.64 -0.64
N SER A 176 -11.36 22.41 -0.36
CA SER A 176 -12.16 23.24 0.55
C SER A 176 -11.62 23.28 1.98
N LYS A 177 -10.81 22.28 2.37
CA LYS A 177 -10.20 22.17 3.71
C LYS A 177 -8.72 22.58 3.75
N GLU A 178 -8.13 23.06 2.65
CA GLU A 178 -6.70 23.39 2.57
C GLU A 178 -6.22 24.41 3.62
N ARG A 179 -7.12 25.23 4.17
CA ARG A 179 -6.80 26.24 5.20
C ARG A 179 -7.06 25.77 6.63
N ASP A 180 -7.53 24.54 6.82
CA ASP A 180 -7.72 23.99 8.16
C ASP A 180 -6.39 23.88 8.90
N PRO A 181 -6.22 24.48 10.11
CA PRO A 181 -4.96 24.48 10.82
C PRO A 181 -4.44 23.08 11.21
N ASN A 182 -5.35 22.12 11.45
CA ASN A 182 -4.98 20.74 11.79
C ASN A 182 -4.52 19.99 10.56
N LEU A 183 -5.22 20.20 9.43
CA LEU A 183 -4.81 19.64 8.16
C LEU A 183 -3.47 20.20 7.68
N LEU A 184 -3.23 21.50 7.84
CA LEU A 184 -1.93 22.14 7.53
C LEU A 184 -0.79 21.53 8.36
N ALA A 185 -1.04 21.21 9.63
CA ALA A 185 -0.05 20.52 10.46
C ALA A 185 0.24 19.11 9.93
N LEU A 186 -0.80 18.35 9.54
CA LEU A 186 -0.65 17.03 8.93
C LEU A 186 0.12 17.10 7.60
N ILE A 187 -0.21 18.06 6.73
CA ILE A 187 0.50 18.29 5.46
C ILE A 187 1.99 18.55 5.70
N ALA A 188 2.33 19.37 6.71
CA ALA A 188 3.71 19.67 7.06
C ALA A 188 4.47 18.40 7.50
N GLU A 189 3.88 17.55 8.34
CA GLU A 189 4.48 16.28 8.75
C GLU A 189 4.66 15.32 7.57
N CYS A 190 3.67 15.21 6.69
CA CYS A 190 3.76 14.38 5.48
C CYS A 190 4.88 14.87 4.55
N ARG A 191 5.06 16.18 4.38
CA ARG A 191 6.16 16.76 3.59
C ARG A 191 7.53 16.44 4.20
N MET A 192 7.65 16.54 5.52
CA MET A 192 8.89 16.18 6.22
C MET A 192 9.21 14.70 6.08
N PHE A 193 8.20 13.84 6.25
CA PHE A 193 8.36 12.41 6.02
C PHE A 193 8.83 12.12 4.60
N ALA A 194 8.18 12.70 3.59
CA ALA A 194 8.50 12.52 2.17
C ALA A 194 9.95 12.98 1.85
N SER A 195 10.42 14.08 2.45
CA SER A 195 11.78 14.58 2.25
C SER A 195 12.86 13.64 2.82
N ASN A 196 12.55 12.94 3.90
CA ASN A 196 13.46 11.96 4.52
C ASN A 196 13.47 10.63 3.78
N PHE A 197 12.39 10.29 3.08
CA PHE A 197 12.29 9.04 2.30
C PHE A 197 13.11 9.10 0.99
N LYS A 198 13.40 10.28 0.48
CA LYS A 198 14.20 10.49 -0.75
C LYS A 198 15.72 10.42 -0.52
N ARG A 199 16.19 10.22 0.71
CA ARG A 199 17.59 10.05 1.07
C ARG A 199 17.94 8.59 1.30
#